data_dd1986d5d35a1c3ba8a1054193e2300c
#
_entry.id   dd1986d5d35a1c3ba8a1054193e2300c
#
_cell.length_a   1.000
_cell.length_b   1.000
_cell.length_c   1.000
_cell.angle_alpha   90.00
_cell.angle_beta   90.00
_cell.angle_gamma   90.00
#
_symmetry.space_group_name_H-M   'P 1'
#
loop_
_entity.id
_entity.type
_entity.pdbx_description
1 polymer ?
#
loop_
_entity_poly.entity_id
_entity_poly.type
_entity_poly.pdbx_seq_one_letter_code
_entity_poly.pdbx_strand_id
1 'polypeptide(L)'
;MTADILCIGSVLWDIIGRSPTAMRLGSDVPGRITRLPGGVAMNIAMTLRRFGLVPGLLTTIGRDPEGDELVAACARMGMVTDHIYRSEDLPTDRYMAVEGANGLIAAIADAHSLEASGDKILRPLGDGRLGSPASPWVGLIALDGNLTEALLSQIATSTLFARADLRVAPASPGKAERLRPLLEHPGATLYVNLEEANILCAADHDNASAAAQALLDRGAQRVLVTHGGKTCAEGTKGAGVIADAPPPVLVTRITGAGDTFMAAHIVAERRGEGREAALASALRAAATYVSGEIGS
;
A
#
# COMPACT_ATOMS: atom_id res chain seq x y z
N MET A 1 16.44 -10.34 -12.62
CA MET A 1 16.72 -9.20 -11.72
C MET A 1 16.40 -9.62 -10.30
N THR A 2 17.22 -9.25 -9.32
CA THR A 2 16.88 -9.48 -7.90
C THR A 2 16.04 -8.29 -7.41
N ALA A 3 15.00 -8.58 -6.63
CA ALA A 3 14.16 -7.55 -6.05
C ALA A 3 14.85 -6.87 -4.85
N ASP A 4 14.75 -5.54 -4.73
CA ASP A 4 15.21 -4.77 -3.58
C ASP A 4 14.19 -4.78 -2.43
N ILE A 5 12.92 -4.95 -2.77
CA ILE A 5 11.77 -4.96 -1.88
C ILE A 5 10.69 -5.87 -2.46
N LEU A 6 9.99 -6.60 -1.62
CA LEU A 6 8.81 -7.36 -2.02
C LEU A 6 7.54 -6.55 -1.73
N CYS A 7 6.65 -6.46 -2.70
CA CYS A 7 5.32 -5.87 -2.53
C CYS A 7 4.29 -6.99 -2.56
N ILE A 8 3.66 -7.26 -1.41
CA ILE A 8 2.73 -8.36 -1.20
C ILE A 8 1.32 -7.80 -1.04
N GLY A 9 0.41 -8.12 -1.94
CA GLY A 9 -0.97 -7.65 -1.87
C GLY A 9 -1.63 -7.49 -3.23
N SER A 10 -2.53 -6.51 -3.34
CA SER A 10 -3.37 -6.32 -4.52
C SER A 10 -2.60 -5.75 -5.71
N VAL A 11 -2.71 -6.45 -6.82
CA VAL A 11 -2.30 -6.04 -8.18
C VAL A 11 -3.45 -6.41 -9.10
N LEU A 12 -4.09 -5.43 -9.69
CA LEU A 12 -5.33 -5.60 -10.44
C LEU A 12 -5.43 -4.55 -11.56
N TRP A 13 -6.50 -4.61 -12.34
CA TRP A 13 -6.83 -3.56 -13.29
C TRP A 13 -7.74 -2.51 -12.66
N ASP A 14 -7.29 -1.24 -12.62
CA ASP A 14 -8.15 -0.08 -12.36
C ASP A 14 -8.80 0.36 -13.66
N ILE A 15 -10.13 0.27 -13.74
CA ILE A 15 -10.96 0.72 -14.86
C ILE A 15 -11.71 1.96 -14.40
N ILE A 16 -11.30 3.13 -14.87
CA ILE A 16 -11.83 4.40 -14.38
C ILE A 16 -12.47 5.18 -15.51
N GLY A 17 -13.78 5.36 -15.43
CA GLY A 17 -14.55 6.24 -16.29
C GLY A 17 -14.62 7.64 -15.70
N ARG A 18 -14.14 8.67 -16.44
CA ARG A 18 -14.17 10.07 -16.02
C ARG A 18 -14.96 10.91 -16.98
N SER A 19 -15.85 11.77 -16.45
CA SER A 19 -16.56 12.80 -17.18
C SER A 19 -16.25 14.19 -16.63
N PRO A 20 -16.03 15.21 -17.48
CA PRO A 20 -15.91 16.61 -17.04
C PRO A 20 -17.25 17.23 -16.58
N THR A 21 -18.37 16.52 -16.80
CA THR A 21 -19.70 16.94 -16.41
C THR A 21 -20.17 16.29 -15.12
N ALA A 22 -21.04 16.98 -14.38
CA ALA A 22 -21.71 16.38 -13.22
C ALA A 22 -22.65 15.25 -13.69
N MET A 23 -22.55 14.11 -13.05
CA MET A 23 -23.37 12.95 -13.37
C MET A 23 -24.57 12.84 -12.44
N ARG A 24 -25.71 12.46 -13.03
CA ARG A 24 -26.93 12.11 -12.28
C ARG A 24 -27.11 10.60 -12.27
N LEU A 25 -27.70 10.10 -11.21
CA LEU A 25 -28.04 8.68 -11.12
C LEU A 25 -28.93 8.26 -12.31
N GLY A 26 -28.56 7.16 -12.97
CA GLY A 26 -29.32 6.60 -14.08
C GLY A 26 -29.15 7.32 -15.43
N SER A 27 -28.20 8.26 -15.57
CA SER A 27 -27.90 8.92 -16.85
C SER A 27 -26.51 8.56 -17.36
N ASP A 28 -26.35 8.57 -18.67
CA ASP A 28 -25.07 8.51 -19.36
C ASP A 28 -24.59 9.91 -19.73
N VAL A 29 -23.28 10.09 -19.76
CA VAL A 29 -22.62 11.34 -20.12
C VAL A 29 -21.38 11.06 -20.95
N PRO A 30 -20.97 11.95 -21.87
CA PRO A 30 -19.70 11.82 -22.57
C PRO A 30 -18.53 11.79 -21.56
N GLY A 31 -17.58 10.87 -21.75
CA GLY A 31 -16.45 10.71 -20.86
C GLY A 31 -15.33 9.90 -21.50
N ARG A 32 -14.30 9.61 -20.70
CA ARG A 32 -13.19 8.74 -21.10
C ARG A 32 -13.04 7.61 -20.10
N ILE A 33 -12.88 6.41 -20.60
CA ILE A 33 -12.56 5.23 -19.79
C ILE A 33 -11.09 4.91 -20.00
N THR A 34 -10.38 4.76 -18.89
CA THR A 34 -8.96 4.33 -18.85
C THR A 34 -8.85 3.03 -18.11
N ARG A 35 -7.92 2.16 -18.53
CA ARG A 35 -7.54 0.93 -17.81
C ARG A 35 -6.06 1.00 -17.51
N LEU A 36 -5.70 0.94 -16.24
CA LEU A 36 -4.33 1.04 -15.76
C LEU A 36 -4.06 -0.05 -14.73
N PRO A 37 -2.82 -0.56 -14.62
CA PRO A 37 -2.43 -1.37 -13.48
C PRO A 37 -2.63 -0.60 -12.18
N GLY A 38 -3.27 -1.23 -11.19
CA GLY A 38 -3.61 -0.63 -9.91
C GLY A 38 -3.62 -1.65 -8.78
N GLY A 39 -4.19 -1.25 -7.64
CA GLY A 39 -4.12 -1.96 -6.37
C GLY A 39 -3.03 -1.39 -5.47
N VAL A 40 -3.18 -1.51 -4.15
CA VAL A 40 -2.30 -0.84 -3.17
C VAL A 40 -0.86 -1.33 -3.30
N ALA A 41 -0.62 -2.65 -3.35
CA ALA A 41 0.74 -3.18 -3.55
C ALA A 41 1.35 -2.71 -4.89
N MET A 42 0.53 -2.61 -5.96
CA MET A 42 0.98 -2.09 -7.25
C MET A 42 1.33 -0.62 -7.20
N ASN A 43 0.51 0.22 -6.54
CA ASN A 43 0.76 1.66 -6.40
C ASN A 43 2.06 1.93 -5.63
N ILE A 44 2.28 1.20 -4.54
CA ILE A 44 3.53 1.24 -3.78
C ILE A 44 4.71 0.83 -4.68
N ALA A 45 4.59 -0.28 -5.41
CA ALA A 45 5.63 -0.77 -6.32
C ALA A 45 5.95 0.23 -7.44
N MET A 46 4.93 0.82 -8.07
CA MET A 46 5.12 1.87 -9.09
C MET A 46 5.88 3.08 -8.55
N THR A 47 5.56 3.50 -7.33
CA THR A 47 6.22 4.64 -6.69
C THR A 47 7.66 4.30 -6.32
N LEU A 48 7.90 3.14 -5.72
CA LEU A 48 9.26 2.64 -5.42
C LEU A 48 10.11 2.56 -6.68
N ARG A 49 9.52 2.12 -7.79
CA ARG A 49 10.21 2.06 -9.09
C ARG A 49 10.63 3.43 -9.60
N ARG A 50 9.78 4.46 -9.44
CA ARG A 50 10.12 5.86 -9.77
C ARG A 50 11.30 6.38 -8.95
N PHE A 51 11.44 5.92 -7.72
CA PHE A 51 12.57 6.24 -6.85
C PHE A 51 13.82 5.35 -7.08
N GLY A 52 13.79 4.47 -8.08
CA GLY A 52 14.94 3.69 -8.52
C GLY A 52 15.09 2.31 -7.88
N LEU A 53 14.15 1.86 -7.04
CA LEU A 53 14.14 0.51 -6.49
C LEU A 53 13.55 -0.50 -7.49
N VAL A 54 13.88 -1.76 -7.31
CA VAL A 54 13.33 -2.89 -8.08
C VAL A 54 12.36 -3.67 -7.21
N PRO A 55 11.03 -3.43 -7.30
CA PRO A 55 10.05 -4.18 -6.54
C PRO A 55 9.78 -5.54 -7.15
N GLY A 56 9.66 -6.56 -6.30
CA GLY A 56 9.15 -7.89 -6.65
C GLY A 56 7.70 -8.04 -6.19
N LEU A 57 6.83 -8.55 -7.07
CA LEU A 57 5.41 -8.69 -6.78
C LEU A 57 5.08 -10.10 -6.29
N LEU A 58 4.41 -10.19 -5.13
CA LEU A 58 3.77 -11.39 -4.62
C LEU A 58 2.28 -11.13 -4.51
N THR A 59 1.54 -11.63 -5.48
CA THR A 59 0.10 -11.40 -5.64
C THR A 59 -0.53 -12.56 -6.37
N THR A 60 -1.84 -12.53 -6.54
CA THR A 60 -2.59 -13.46 -7.39
C THR A 60 -3.04 -12.75 -8.65
N ILE A 61 -2.79 -13.38 -9.79
CA ILE A 61 -3.32 -12.95 -11.10
C ILE A 61 -3.83 -14.18 -11.85
N GLY A 62 -5.00 -14.11 -12.43
CA GLY A 62 -5.61 -15.19 -13.20
C GLY A 62 -4.78 -15.58 -14.43
N ARG A 63 -4.91 -16.82 -14.88
CA ARG A 63 -4.41 -17.28 -16.19
C ARG A 63 -5.45 -17.01 -17.26
N ASP A 64 -5.84 -15.75 -17.37
CA ASP A 64 -6.73 -15.22 -18.39
C ASP A 64 -6.01 -14.16 -19.24
N PRO A 65 -6.57 -13.75 -20.39
CA PRO A 65 -5.93 -12.75 -21.26
C PRO A 65 -5.65 -11.43 -20.55
N GLU A 66 -6.54 -10.99 -19.65
CA GLU A 66 -6.36 -9.75 -18.87
C GLU A 66 -5.20 -9.86 -17.88
N GLY A 67 -5.02 -11.04 -17.29
CA GLY A 67 -3.90 -11.34 -16.39
C GLY A 67 -2.57 -11.41 -17.14
N ASP A 68 -2.54 -11.96 -18.35
CA ASP A 68 -1.34 -11.96 -19.19
C ASP A 68 -0.90 -10.54 -19.55
N GLU A 69 -1.87 -9.68 -19.92
CA GLU A 69 -1.62 -8.27 -20.17
C GLU A 69 -1.11 -7.53 -18.92
N LEU A 70 -1.70 -7.81 -17.75
CA LEU A 70 -1.33 -7.19 -16.47
C LEU A 70 0.10 -7.55 -16.07
N VAL A 71 0.46 -8.85 -16.12
CA VAL A 71 1.82 -9.32 -15.85
C VAL A 71 2.83 -8.67 -16.80
N ALA A 72 2.50 -8.64 -18.10
CA ALA A 72 3.34 -7.98 -19.09
C ALA A 72 3.49 -6.47 -18.84
N ALA A 73 2.43 -5.79 -18.37
CA ALA A 73 2.49 -4.38 -18.00
C ALA A 73 3.41 -4.15 -16.79
N CYS A 74 3.29 -4.97 -15.74
CA CYS A 74 4.16 -4.92 -14.57
C CYS A 74 5.64 -5.12 -14.94
N ALA A 75 5.92 -6.11 -15.80
CA ALA A 75 7.28 -6.37 -16.28
C ALA A 75 7.84 -5.20 -17.10
N ARG A 76 7.04 -4.60 -17.99
CA ARG A 76 7.46 -3.38 -18.75
C ARG A 76 7.75 -2.18 -17.85
N MET A 77 7.08 -2.08 -16.70
CA MET A 77 7.36 -1.06 -15.68
C MET A 77 8.62 -1.37 -14.85
N GLY A 78 9.31 -2.50 -15.11
CA GLY A 78 10.55 -2.88 -14.46
C GLY A 78 10.38 -3.57 -13.11
N MET A 79 9.24 -4.20 -12.87
CA MET A 79 8.98 -5.01 -11.68
C MET A 79 9.38 -6.47 -11.92
N VAL A 80 9.82 -7.17 -10.87
CA VAL A 80 10.04 -8.62 -10.90
C VAL A 80 8.69 -9.32 -10.76
N THR A 81 8.30 -10.08 -11.78
CA THR A 81 7.01 -10.77 -11.89
C THR A 81 7.10 -12.29 -11.77
N ASP A 82 8.31 -12.84 -11.65
CA ASP A 82 8.57 -14.29 -11.66
C ASP A 82 7.93 -15.03 -10.48
N HIS A 83 7.53 -14.31 -9.45
CA HIS A 83 6.98 -14.86 -8.21
C HIS A 83 5.47 -14.64 -8.06
N ILE A 84 4.80 -14.08 -9.07
CA ILE A 84 3.34 -13.92 -9.08
C ILE A 84 2.68 -15.30 -9.11
N TYR A 85 1.73 -15.53 -8.21
CA TYR A 85 0.88 -16.71 -8.27
C TYR A 85 -0.12 -16.58 -9.41
N ARG A 86 0.02 -17.43 -10.45
CA ARG A 86 -0.89 -17.48 -11.60
C ARG A 86 -1.94 -18.54 -11.34
N SER A 87 -3.18 -18.14 -11.08
CA SER A 87 -4.30 -19.03 -10.78
C SER A 87 -4.96 -19.58 -12.04
N GLU A 88 -5.29 -20.88 -12.03
CA GLU A 88 -6.02 -21.52 -13.12
C GLU A 88 -7.54 -21.35 -12.97
N ASP A 89 -8.01 -21.14 -11.74
CA ASP A 89 -9.43 -21.21 -11.34
C ASP A 89 -9.97 -19.85 -10.81
N LEU A 90 -9.11 -18.86 -10.59
CA LEU A 90 -9.50 -17.53 -10.13
C LEU A 90 -9.22 -16.51 -11.24
N PRO A 91 -10.16 -15.60 -11.54
CA PRO A 91 -9.98 -14.57 -12.56
C PRO A 91 -9.00 -13.49 -12.11
N THR A 92 -8.54 -12.68 -13.04
CA THR A 92 -7.78 -11.47 -12.72
C THR A 92 -8.69 -10.44 -12.07
N ASP A 93 -8.29 -9.98 -10.88
CA ASP A 93 -9.02 -8.97 -10.11
C ASP A 93 -9.07 -7.61 -10.84
N ARG A 94 -10.15 -6.86 -10.59
CA ARG A 94 -10.36 -5.53 -11.17
C ARG A 94 -11.12 -4.62 -10.21
N TYR A 95 -10.85 -3.34 -10.32
CA TYR A 95 -11.60 -2.28 -9.67
C TYR A 95 -12.18 -1.37 -10.73
N MET A 96 -13.46 -1.04 -10.64
CA MET A 96 -14.12 -0.13 -11.55
C MET A 96 -14.66 1.07 -10.79
N ALA A 97 -14.38 2.28 -11.28
CA ALA A 97 -14.91 3.52 -10.73
C ALA A 97 -15.49 4.40 -11.82
N VAL A 98 -16.53 5.13 -11.46
CA VAL A 98 -17.16 6.15 -12.28
C VAL A 98 -17.08 7.48 -11.55
N GLU A 99 -16.39 8.45 -12.18
CA GLU A 99 -16.13 9.78 -11.61
C GLU A 99 -16.72 10.86 -12.53
N GLY A 100 -17.47 11.77 -11.93
CA GLY A 100 -17.97 12.98 -12.61
C GLY A 100 -17.31 14.24 -12.05
N ALA A 101 -17.67 15.42 -12.59
CA ALA A 101 -17.25 16.71 -12.01
C ALA A 101 -17.71 16.88 -10.55
N ASN A 102 -18.69 16.11 -10.11
CA ASN A 102 -19.21 16.05 -8.74
C ASN A 102 -18.56 14.94 -7.88
N GLY A 103 -17.43 14.39 -8.33
CA GLY A 103 -16.65 13.40 -7.59
C GLY A 103 -16.96 11.95 -7.97
N LEU A 104 -16.65 11.02 -7.07
CA LEU A 104 -16.91 9.58 -7.25
C LEU A 104 -18.43 9.34 -7.19
N ILE A 105 -18.97 8.75 -8.25
CA ILE A 105 -20.40 8.43 -8.38
C ILE A 105 -20.69 7.00 -7.91
N ALA A 106 -19.86 6.05 -8.33
CA ALA A 106 -19.96 4.64 -7.96
C ALA A 106 -18.62 3.93 -8.14
N ALA A 107 -18.39 2.87 -7.36
CA ALA A 107 -17.26 1.98 -7.56
C ALA A 107 -17.65 0.53 -7.23
N ILE A 108 -16.99 -0.41 -7.90
CA ILE A 108 -17.10 -1.84 -7.66
C ILE A 108 -15.69 -2.41 -7.55
N ALA A 109 -15.39 -3.08 -6.46
CA ALA A 109 -14.17 -3.84 -6.26
C ALA A 109 -14.47 -5.33 -6.51
N ASP A 110 -14.13 -5.83 -7.68
CA ASP A 110 -14.13 -7.25 -7.99
C ASP A 110 -12.73 -7.78 -7.73
N ALA A 111 -12.42 -7.97 -6.43
CA ALA A 111 -11.07 -8.25 -5.91
C ALA A 111 -11.11 -9.43 -4.93
N HIS A 112 -11.72 -10.54 -5.35
CA HIS A 112 -11.90 -11.73 -4.54
C HIS A 112 -10.78 -12.75 -4.72
N SER A 113 -10.05 -12.72 -5.84
CA SER A 113 -9.05 -13.73 -6.19
C SER A 113 -7.83 -13.65 -5.27
N LEU A 114 -7.42 -12.44 -4.87
CA LEU A 114 -6.35 -12.26 -3.90
C LEU A 114 -6.71 -12.91 -2.56
N GLU A 115 -7.92 -12.67 -2.05
CA GLU A 115 -8.37 -13.25 -0.78
C GLU A 115 -8.54 -14.78 -0.87
N ALA A 116 -9.13 -15.28 -1.96
CA ALA A 116 -9.36 -16.70 -2.19
C ALA A 116 -8.07 -17.52 -2.39
N SER A 117 -7.03 -16.91 -2.90
CA SER A 117 -5.73 -17.57 -3.07
C SER A 117 -5.00 -17.86 -1.75
N GLY A 118 -5.31 -17.06 -0.70
CA GLY A 118 -4.72 -17.22 0.62
C GLY A 118 -3.19 -17.18 0.60
N ASP A 119 -2.56 -18.16 1.24
CA ASP A 119 -1.11 -18.24 1.41
C ASP A 119 -0.34 -18.69 0.14
N LYS A 120 -1.03 -19.03 -0.94
CA LYS A 120 -0.38 -19.44 -2.20
C LYS A 120 0.58 -18.39 -2.73
N ILE A 121 0.28 -17.09 -2.49
CA ILE A 121 1.15 -15.97 -2.88
C ILE A 121 2.45 -15.92 -2.07
N LEU A 122 2.50 -16.54 -0.89
CA LEU A 122 3.66 -16.54 0.01
C LEU A 122 4.62 -17.72 -0.26
N ARG A 123 4.23 -18.68 -1.09
CA ARG A 123 5.05 -19.87 -1.38
C ARG A 123 6.50 -19.56 -1.75
N PRO A 124 6.81 -18.52 -2.55
CA PRO A 124 8.20 -18.20 -2.89
C PRO A 124 9.09 -17.89 -1.69
N LEU A 125 8.52 -17.45 -0.56
CA LEU A 125 9.27 -17.19 0.68
C LEU A 125 9.61 -18.46 1.46
N GLY A 126 8.93 -19.59 1.16
CA GLY A 126 9.11 -20.86 1.87
C GLY A 126 9.73 -21.98 1.06
N ASP A 127 9.72 -21.91 -0.28
CA ASP A 127 10.10 -23.00 -1.17
C ASP A 127 11.50 -22.89 -1.79
N GLY A 128 12.29 -21.92 -1.34
CA GLY A 128 13.68 -21.71 -1.77
C GLY A 128 13.85 -20.68 -2.88
N ARG A 129 12.79 -20.19 -3.52
CA ARG A 129 12.90 -19.18 -4.60
C ARG A 129 13.33 -17.79 -4.08
N LEU A 130 12.79 -17.37 -2.95
CA LEU A 130 13.13 -16.10 -2.27
C LEU A 130 13.65 -16.34 -0.86
N GLY A 131 13.29 -17.45 -0.25
CA GLY A 131 13.67 -17.82 1.11
C GLY A 131 13.19 -19.23 1.46
N SER A 132 13.50 -19.68 2.66
CA SER A 132 13.05 -20.95 3.22
C SER A 132 12.92 -20.84 4.74
N PRO A 133 12.29 -21.81 5.44
CA PRO A 133 12.26 -21.81 6.90
C PRO A 133 13.65 -21.76 7.56
N ALA A 134 14.66 -22.39 6.92
CA ALA A 134 16.04 -22.38 7.41
C ALA A 134 16.80 -21.09 7.04
N SER A 135 16.37 -20.37 5.99
CA SER A 135 16.97 -19.12 5.55
C SER A 135 15.86 -18.18 5.10
N PRO A 136 15.13 -17.57 6.04
CA PRO A 136 14.03 -16.66 5.73
C PRO A 136 14.50 -15.41 5.01
N TRP A 137 13.61 -14.77 4.26
CA TRP A 137 13.87 -13.49 3.62
C TRP A 137 14.32 -12.44 4.63
N VAL A 138 15.41 -11.76 4.29
CA VAL A 138 15.98 -10.66 5.08
C VAL A 138 15.97 -9.41 4.22
N GLY A 139 14.99 -8.55 4.41
CA GLY A 139 14.87 -7.32 3.62
C GLY A 139 13.49 -6.70 3.77
N LEU A 140 13.25 -5.69 2.97
CA LEU A 140 12.01 -4.94 2.97
C LEU A 140 10.86 -5.74 2.35
N ILE A 141 9.72 -5.69 3.01
CA ILE A 141 8.45 -6.21 2.50
C ILE A 141 7.37 -5.15 2.72
N ALA A 142 6.77 -4.65 1.65
CA ALA A 142 5.57 -3.83 1.71
C ALA A 142 4.33 -4.74 1.73
N LEU A 143 3.51 -4.64 2.77
CA LEU A 143 2.27 -5.39 2.95
C LEU A 143 1.05 -4.49 2.76
N ASP A 144 0.07 -5.00 2.06
CA ASP A 144 -1.19 -4.35 1.72
C ASP A 144 -2.35 -4.94 2.55
N GLY A 145 -3.14 -4.09 3.19
CA GLY A 145 -4.33 -4.46 3.98
C GLY A 145 -5.49 -5.05 3.18
N ASN A 146 -5.34 -5.25 1.86
CA ASN A 146 -6.28 -6.08 1.08
C ASN A 146 -6.12 -7.58 1.38
N LEU A 147 -5.01 -7.99 1.97
CA LEU A 147 -4.85 -9.34 2.49
C LEU A 147 -5.89 -9.60 3.60
N THR A 148 -6.33 -10.85 3.73
CA THR A 148 -7.27 -11.22 4.80
C THR A 148 -6.59 -11.11 6.18
N GLU A 149 -7.37 -10.84 7.23
CA GLU A 149 -6.87 -10.86 8.60
C GLU A 149 -6.21 -12.19 8.96
N ALA A 150 -6.77 -13.31 8.48
CA ALA A 150 -6.20 -14.64 8.68
C ALA A 150 -4.80 -14.76 8.09
N LEU A 151 -4.59 -14.25 6.86
CA LEU A 151 -3.27 -14.26 6.21
C LEU A 151 -2.29 -13.30 6.90
N LEU A 152 -2.74 -12.13 7.32
CA LEU A 152 -1.92 -11.18 8.09
C LEU A 152 -1.53 -11.75 9.46
N SER A 153 -2.42 -12.49 10.12
CA SER A 153 -2.13 -13.22 11.37
C SER A 153 -1.07 -14.33 11.14
N GLN A 154 -1.19 -15.07 10.03
CA GLN A 154 -0.18 -16.05 9.65
C GLN A 154 1.18 -15.38 9.38
N ILE A 155 1.23 -14.25 8.68
CA ILE A 155 2.45 -13.47 8.44
C ILE A 155 3.06 -13.01 9.76
N ALA A 156 2.25 -12.47 10.67
CA ALA A 156 2.71 -11.95 11.96
C ALA A 156 3.38 -13.00 12.85
N THR A 157 3.00 -14.27 12.71
CA THR A 157 3.51 -15.37 13.56
C THR A 157 4.50 -16.28 12.83
N SER A 158 4.66 -16.15 11.51
CA SER A 158 5.50 -17.04 10.71
C SER A 158 6.97 -16.69 10.82
N THR A 159 7.79 -17.72 11.01
CA THR A 159 9.26 -17.61 10.99
C THR A 159 9.82 -17.11 9.66
N LEU A 160 9.07 -17.24 8.56
CA LEU A 160 9.45 -16.74 7.25
C LEU A 160 9.57 -15.20 7.22
N PHE A 161 8.86 -14.50 8.10
CA PHE A 161 8.85 -13.04 8.21
C PHE A 161 9.60 -12.50 9.42
N ALA A 162 10.09 -13.36 10.32
CA ALA A 162 10.71 -12.97 11.58
C ALA A 162 11.93 -12.04 11.44
N ARG A 163 12.58 -12.01 10.27
CA ARG A 163 13.74 -11.18 9.96
C ARG A 163 13.47 -10.12 8.90
N ALA A 164 12.24 -10.02 8.44
CA ALA A 164 11.83 -9.04 7.44
C ALA A 164 11.55 -7.68 8.09
N ASP A 165 11.86 -6.60 7.37
CA ASP A 165 11.43 -5.24 7.67
C ASP A 165 10.05 -5.05 7.00
N LEU A 166 8.98 -5.16 7.79
CA LEU A 166 7.61 -5.09 7.30
C LEU A 166 7.12 -3.65 7.27
N ARG A 167 6.70 -3.20 6.09
CA ARG A 167 6.10 -1.89 5.85
C ARG A 167 4.65 -2.12 5.49
N VAL A 168 3.72 -1.68 6.34
CA VAL A 168 2.34 -2.13 6.29
C VAL A 168 1.41 -0.94 6.11
N ALA A 169 0.55 -0.98 5.08
CA ALA A 169 -0.48 0.01 4.85
C ALA A 169 -1.87 -0.65 4.76
N PRO A 170 -2.92 -0.09 5.37
CA PRO A 170 -4.28 -0.50 5.12
C PRO A 170 -4.69 -0.09 3.70
N ALA A 171 -5.59 -0.84 3.11
CA ALA A 171 -6.11 -0.49 1.79
C ALA A 171 -7.17 0.62 1.87
N SER A 172 -7.84 0.73 3.00
CA SER A 172 -8.90 1.70 3.29
C SER A 172 -9.27 1.64 4.78
N PRO A 173 -9.97 2.66 5.31
CA PRO A 173 -10.45 2.64 6.70
C PRO A 173 -11.23 1.37 7.04
N GLY A 174 -12.12 0.90 6.15
CA GLY A 174 -12.89 -0.33 6.37
C GLY A 174 -12.07 -1.62 6.46
N LYS A 175 -10.77 -1.57 6.14
CA LYS A 175 -9.84 -2.70 6.25
C LYS A 175 -8.75 -2.49 7.29
N ALA A 176 -8.73 -1.34 7.98
CA ALA A 176 -7.68 -1.02 8.95
C ALA A 176 -7.60 -2.06 10.08
N GLU A 177 -8.73 -2.58 10.57
CA GLU A 177 -8.75 -3.60 11.62
C GLU A 177 -8.00 -4.88 11.25
N ARG A 178 -7.89 -5.21 9.96
CA ARG A 178 -7.13 -6.38 9.49
C ARG A 178 -5.64 -6.32 9.88
N LEU A 179 -5.10 -5.12 10.18
CA LEU A 179 -3.70 -4.93 10.56
C LEU A 179 -3.41 -5.23 12.03
N ARG A 180 -4.42 -5.46 12.88
CA ARG A 180 -4.25 -5.73 14.32
C ARG A 180 -3.21 -6.81 14.64
N PRO A 181 -3.13 -7.93 13.91
CA PRO A 181 -2.11 -8.95 14.18
C PRO A 181 -0.67 -8.47 14.01
N LEU A 182 -0.44 -7.40 13.25
CA LEU A 182 0.89 -6.86 12.97
C LEU A 182 1.31 -5.74 13.94
N LEU A 183 0.43 -5.26 14.81
CA LEU A 183 0.75 -4.19 15.76
C LEU A 183 1.98 -4.52 16.60
N GLU A 184 2.03 -5.71 17.17
CA GLU A 184 3.12 -6.14 18.07
C GLU A 184 4.29 -6.81 17.34
N HIS A 185 4.22 -6.96 16.00
CA HIS A 185 5.30 -7.60 15.24
C HIS A 185 6.57 -6.74 15.30
N PRO A 186 7.73 -7.31 15.77
CA PRO A 186 8.93 -6.52 16.06
C PRO A 186 9.53 -5.79 14.85
N GLY A 187 9.30 -6.29 13.64
CA GLY A 187 9.78 -5.69 12.41
C GLY A 187 8.73 -4.86 11.66
N ALA A 188 7.55 -4.58 12.24
CA ALA A 188 6.50 -3.86 11.54
C ALA A 188 6.56 -2.35 11.74
N THR A 189 6.45 -1.61 10.63
CA THR A 189 6.15 -0.18 10.57
C THR A 189 4.80 0.01 9.90
N LEU A 190 3.85 0.61 10.61
CA LEU A 190 2.49 0.85 10.10
C LEU A 190 2.40 2.25 9.47
N TYR A 191 1.79 2.34 8.31
CA TYR A 191 1.49 3.59 7.62
C TYR A 191 -0.03 3.74 7.54
N VAL A 192 -0.59 4.61 8.34
CA VAL A 192 -2.03 4.81 8.48
C VAL A 192 -2.39 6.28 8.41
N ASN A 193 -3.63 6.60 8.04
CA ASN A 193 -4.16 7.93 8.27
C ASN A 193 -4.81 8.03 9.65
N LEU A 194 -5.24 9.22 10.07
CA LEU A 194 -5.81 9.44 11.40
C LEU A 194 -7.08 8.63 11.63
N GLU A 195 -7.95 8.49 10.61
CA GLU A 195 -9.17 7.68 10.70
C GLU A 195 -8.83 6.19 10.93
N GLU A 196 -7.91 5.66 10.17
CA GLU A 196 -7.42 4.27 10.30
C GLU A 196 -6.74 4.03 11.65
N ALA A 197 -5.95 5.00 12.12
CA ALA A 197 -5.35 4.94 13.45
C ALA A 197 -6.41 4.92 14.55
N ASN A 198 -7.45 5.74 14.44
CA ASN A 198 -8.57 5.78 15.37
C ASN A 198 -9.35 4.45 15.40
N ILE A 199 -9.57 3.83 14.25
CA ILE A 199 -10.19 2.50 14.15
C ILE A 199 -9.30 1.45 14.86
N LEU A 200 -8.00 1.44 14.61
CA LEU A 200 -7.06 0.53 15.27
C LEU A 200 -6.99 0.75 16.78
N CYS A 201 -7.11 2.00 17.21
CA CYS A 201 -7.15 2.38 18.62
C CYS A 201 -8.53 2.13 19.28
N ALA A 202 -9.60 1.89 18.50
CA ALA A 202 -10.97 1.92 18.99
C ALA A 202 -11.24 3.18 19.88
N ALA A 203 -10.74 4.35 19.42
CA ALA A 203 -10.79 5.63 20.11
C ALA A 203 -10.67 6.77 19.10
N ASP A 204 -11.23 7.94 19.43
CA ASP A 204 -11.15 9.14 18.61
C ASP A 204 -10.06 10.06 19.12
N HIS A 205 -9.03 10.25 18.30
CA HIS A 205 -7.96 11.22 18.52
C HIS A 205 -8.10 12.36 17.52
N ASP A 206 -7.87 13.59 17.97
CA ASP A 206 -8.04 14.78 17.13
C ASP A 206 -6.80 15.09 16.27
N ASN A 207 -5.68 14.46 16.52
CA ASN A 207 -4.43 14.70 15.84
C ASN A 207 -3.55 13.44 15.72
N ALA A 208 -2.64 13.49 14.74
CA ALA A 208 -1.76 12.38 14.40
C ALA A 208 -0.80 11.99 15.54
N SER A 209 -0.31 12.97 16.32
CA SER A 209 0.64 12.68 17.42
C SER A 209 -0.01 11.88 18.55
N ALA A 210 -1.23 12.25 18.94
CA ALA A 210 -1.99 11.52 19.96
C ALA A 210 -2.32 10.10 19.48
N ALA A 211 -2.76 9.95 18.23
CA ALA A 211 -3.05 8.64 17.64
C ALA A 211 -1.77 7.76 17.52
N ALA A 212 -0.64 8.34 17.13
CA ALA A 212 0.63 7.64 17.07
C ALA A 212 1.07 7.13 18.45
N GLN A 213 0.97 7.98 19.48
CA GLN A 213 1.27 7.57 20.86
C GLN A 213 0.34 6.45 21.32
N ALA A 214 -0.97 6.57 21.07
CA ALA A 214 -1.94 5.54 21.44
C ALA A 214 -1.67 4.19 20.75
N LEU A 215 -1.19 4.18 19.53
CA LEU A 215 -0.78 2.94 18.84
C LEU A 215 0.48 2.33 19.44
N LEU A 216 1.47 3.16 19.85
CA LEU A 216 2.65 2.69 20.59
C LEU A 216 2.27 2.07 21.94
N ASP A 217 1.34 2.69 22.66
CA ASP A 217 0.85 2.19 23.95
C ASP A 217 0.10 0.85 23.78
N ARG A 218 -0.43 0.55 22.59
CA ARG A 218 -1.04 -0.72 22.21
C ARG A 218 -0.05 -1.76 21.67
N GLY A 219 1.24 -1.46 21.68
CA GLY A 219 2.28 -2.42 21.34
C GLY A 219 2.95 -2.19 19.99
N ALA A 220 2.47 -1.25 19.17
CA ALA A 220 3.11 -0.95 17.88
C ALA A 220 4.60 -0.59 18.08
N GLN A 221 5.45 -1.13 17.22
CA GLN A 221 6.89 -0.84 17.29
C GLN A 221 7.20 0.48 16.62
N ARG A 222 6.54 0.75 15.49
CA ARG A 222 6.66 1.99 14.74
C ARG A 222 5.39 2.27 13.95
N VAL A 223 5.00 3.53 13.90
CA VAL A 223 3.80 3.97 13.18
C VAL A 223 4.00 5.35 12.61
N LEU A 224 3.53 5.55 11.38
CA LEU A 224 3.40 6.86 10.76
C LEU A 224 1.90 7.14 10.58
N VAL A 225 1.44 8.26 11.13
CA VAL A 225 0.04 8.69 11.06
C VAL A 225 -0.05 9.94 10.23
N THR A 226 -0.71 9.87 9.07
CA THR A 226 -0.98 11.02 8.19
C THR A 226 -2.33 11.65 8.53
N HIS A 227 -2.47 12.97 8.28
CA HIS A 227 -3.72 13.70 8.53
C HIS A 227 -4.04 14.68 7.40
N GLY A 228 -4.06 14.20 6.16
CA GLY A 228 -4.28 15.04 4.99
C GLY A 228 -3.24 16.16 4.89
N GLY A 229 -3.68 17.40 4.72
CA GLY A 229 -2.81 18.59 4.69
C GLY A 229 -2.38 19.11 6.07
N LYS A 230 -2.71 18.40 7.16
CA LYS A 230 -2.34 18.79 8.53
C LYS A 230 -1.07 18.07 8.98
N THR A 231 -0.62 18.39 10.20
CA THR A 231 0.54 17.75 10.83
C THR A 231 0.40 16.22 10.87
N CYS A 232 1.41 15.54 10.38
CA CYS A 232 1.60 14.10 10.44
C CYS A 232 2.57 13.76 11.58
N ALA A 233 2.54 12.51 12.05
CA ALA A 233 3.40 12.08 13.14
C ALA A 233 4.04 10.72 12.84
N GLU A 234 5.26 10.53 13.35
CA GLU A 234 5.92 9.25 13.44
C GLU A 234 6.16 8.91 14.91
N GLY A 235 5.60 7.79 15.35
CA GLY A 235 5.86 7.20 16.65
C GLY A 235 6.81 6.01 16.54
N THR A 236 7.83 5.94 17.39
CA THR A 236 8.75 4.81 17.51
C THR A 236 8.90 4.41 18.96
N LYS A 237 8.70 3.14 19.28
CA LYS A 237 8.82 2.60 20.65
C LYS A 237 10.20 2.87 21.22
N GLY A 238 10.24 3.47 22.39
CA GLY A 238 11.49 3.85 23.06
C GLY A 238 12.14 5.14 22.56
N ALA A 239 11.67 5.71 21.41
CA ALA A 239 12.20 6.96 20.86
C ALA A 239 11.14 8.08 20.80
N GLY A 240 9.89 7.80 21.20
CA GLY A 240 8.81 8.77 21.26
C GLY A 240 8.25 9.17 19.89
N VAL A 241 7.45 10.24 19.90
CA VAL A 241 6.75 10.76 18.73
C VAL A 241 7.44 12.03 18.23
N ILE A 242 7.67 12.09 16.90
CA ILE A 242 8.04 13.30 16.17
C ILE A 242 6.90 13.69 15.24
N ALA A 243 6.81 14.96 14.85
CA ALA A 243 5.74 15.44 13.99
C ALA A 243 6.25 16.52 13.05
N ASP A 244 5.68 16.55 11.84
CA ASP A 244 5.96 17.57 10.82
C ASP A 244 4.72 17.79 9.95
N ALA A 245 4.66 18.90 9.24
CA ALA A 245 3.54 19.27 8.39
C ALA A 245 3.94 19.23 6.91
N PRO A 246 3.06 18.71 6.02
CA PRO A 246 3.34 18.76 4.59
C PRO A 246 3.36 20.22 4.12
N PRO A 247 4.14 20.53 3.07
CA PRO A 247 4.05 21.86 2.44
C PRO A 247 2.64 22.09 1.88
N PRO A 248 2.13 23.34 1.96
CA PRO A 248 0.82 23.66 1.42
C PRO A 248 0.83 23.57 -0.12
N VAL A 249 -0.11 22.84 -0.67
CA VAL A 249 -0.26 22.65 -2.13
C VAL A 249 -1.73 22.69 -2.53
N LEU A 250 -2.00 22.98 -3.81
CA LEU A 250 -3.32 22.80 -4.38
C LEU A 250 -3.55 21.31 -4.63
N VAL A 251 -4.56 20.74 -4.00
CA VAL A 251 -4.89 19.32 -4.13
C VAL A 251 -5.69 19.07 -5.41
N THR A 252 -5.15 18.31 -6.34
CA THR A 252 -5.79 17.89 -7.59
C THR A 252 -6.18 16.41 -7.59
N ARG A 253 -5.56 15.60 -6.72
CA ARG A 253 -5.86 14.16 -6.53
C ARG A 253 -5.50 13.74 -5.11
N ILE A 254 -6.20 12.73 -4.60
CA ILE A 254 -5.98 12.20 -3.24
C ILE A 254 -5.58 10.72 -3.27
N THR A 255 -6.21 9.93 -4.13
CA THR A 255 -5.94 8.47 -4.24
C THR A 255 -4.48 8.21 -4.57
N GLY A 256 -3.83 7.34 -3.79
CA GLY A 256 -2.40 7.02 -3.93
C GLY A 256 -1.45 7.95 -3.16
N ALA A 257 -1.95 8.96 -2.45
CA ALA A 257 -1.13 9.84 -1.61
C ALA A 257 -0.44 9.06 -0.47
N GLY A 258 -1.17 8.17 0.20
CA GLY A 258 -0.65 7.29 1.25
C GLY A 258 0.42 6.33 0.72
N ASP A 259 0.18 5.72 -0.43
CA ASP A 259 1.14 4.81 -1.08
C ASP A 259 2.43 5.57 -1.47
N THR A 260 2.29 6.80 -1.96
CA THR A 260 3.42 7.68 -2.29
C THR A 260 4.20 8.09 -1.05
N PHE A 261 3.51 8.46 0.04
CA PHE A 261 4.12 8.79 1.33
C PHE A 261 4.94 7.61 1.85
N MET A 262 4.34 6.41 1.90
CA MET A 262 5.00 5.19 2.35
C MET A 262 6.23 4.86 1.51
N ALA A 263 6.11 4.87 0.19
CA ALA A 263 7.23 4.54 -0.71
C ALA A 263 8.37 5.56 -0.60
N ALA A 264 8.07 6.85 -0.51
CA ALA A 264 9.07 7.90 -0.34
C ALA A 264 9.79 7.78 1.00
N HIS A 265 9.06 7.47 2.09
CA HIS A 265 9.65 7.24 3.41
C HIS A 265 10.63 6.05 3.39
N ILE A 266 10.21 4.91 2.81
CA ILE A 266 11.07 3.73 2.65
C ILE A 266 12.37 4.08 1.91
N VAL A 267 12.27 4.85 0.84
CA VAL A 267 13.44 5.25 0.03
C VAL A 267 14.35 6.21 0.78
N ALA A 268 13.80 7.17 1.54
CA ALA A 268 14.56 8.10 2.36
C ALA A 268 15.40 7.36 3.41
N GLU A 269 14.79 6.39 4.10
CA GLU A 269 15.49 5.55 5.07
C GLU A 269 16.59 4.69 4.42
N ARG A 270 16.31 4.11 3.24
CA ARG A 270 17.34 3.35 2.50
C ARG A 270 18.53 4.20 2.06
N ARG A 271 18.34 5.52 1.91
CA ARG A 271 19.41 6.49 1.66
C ARG A 271 20.17 6.90 2.93
N GLY A 272 19.74 6.39 4.11
CA GLY A 272 20.36 6.71 5.40
C GLY A 272 19.85 8.00 6.02
N GLU A 273 18.71 8.54 5.58
CA GLU A 273 18.09 9.69 6.21
C GLU A 273 17.60 9.32 7.62
N GLY A 274 17.83 10.21 8.59
CA GLY A 274 17.28 10.06 9.94
C GLY A 274 15.77 10.27 9.95
N ARG A 275 15.12 9.96 11.09
CA ARG A 275 13.65 9.96 11.24
C ARG A 275 12.99 11.26 10.76
N GLU A 276 13.47 12.41 11.23
CA GLU A 276 12.92 13.71 10.88
C GLU A 276 13.06 14.01 9.37
N ALA A 277 14.23 13.72 8.81
CA ALA A 277 14.49 13.92 7.39
C ALA A 277 13.66 12.98 6.51
N ALA A 278 13.52 11.72 6.92
CA ALA A 278 12.70 10.74 6.19
C ALA A 278 11.21 11.11 6.22
N LEU A 279 10.69 11.54 7.38
CA LEU A 279 9.32 12.05 7.49
C LEU A 279 9.10 13.28 6.58
N ALA A 280 10.00 14.27 6.63
CA ALA A 280 9.93 15.45 5.79
C ALA A 280 10.01 15.12 4.29
N SER A 281 10.87 14.16 3.90
CA SER A 281 11.00 13.68 2.51
C SER A 281 9.71 13.01 2.03
N ALA A 282 9.08 12.17 2.87
CA ALA A 282 7.81 11.52 2.57
C ALA A 282 6.67 12.53 2.42
N LEU A 283 6.60 13.53 3.29
CA LEU A 283 5.59 14.59 3.22
C LEU A 283 5.71 15.45 1.95
N ARG A 284 6.94 15.82 1.57
CA ARG A 284 7.18 16.54 0.30
C ARG A 284 6.77 15.72 -0.91
N ALA A 285 7.12 14.45 -0.95
CA ALA A 285 6.76 13.56 -2.05
C ALA A 285 5.25 13.39 -2.19
N ALA A 286 4.54 13.19 -1.06
CA ALA A 286 3.08 13.11 -1.05
C ALA A 286 2.43 14.43 -1.49
N ALA A 287 2.93 15.58 -1.04
CA ALA A 287 2.44 16.90 -1.44
C ALA A 287 2.62 17.14 -2.96
N THR A 288 3.80 16.85 -3.50
CA THR A 288 4.06 16.90 -4.96
C THR A 288 3.12 15.97 -5.74
N TYR A 289 2.87 14.76 -5.21
CA TYR A 289 1.95 13.83 -5.84
C TYR A 289 0.52 14.38 -5.88
N VAL A 290 0.00 14.91 -4.77
CA VAL A 290 -1.40 15.39 -4.71
C VAL A 290 -1.61 16.70 -5.46
N SER A 291 -0.57 17.52 -5.67
CA SER A 291 -0.63 18.71 -6.50
C SER A 291 -0.76 18.41 -8.00
N GLY A 292 -0.48 17.17 -8.40
CA GLY A 292 -0.46 16.78 -9.81
C GLY A 292 0.84 17.17 -10.52
N GLU A 293 1.79 17.79 -9.82
CA GLU A 293 3.15 17.98 -10.33
C GLU A 293 3.82 16.60 -10.49
N ILE A 294 4.32 16.32 -11.69
CA ILE A 294 5.08 15.10 -11.92
C ILE A 294 6.44 15.35 -11.29
N GLY A 295 6.68 14.78 -10.13
CA GLY A 295 8.00 14.78 -9.54
C GLY A 295 9.02 14.22 -10.53
N SER A 296 9.94 15.05 -10.92
CA SER A 296 11.08 14.70 -11.80
C SER A 296 12.05 13.76 -11.11
#